data_39aaf6f2dd97afb9bbfe8adcd92458c3
#
_entry.id   39aaf6f2dd97afb9bbfe8adcd92458c3
#
_cell.length_a   1.000
_cell.length_b   1.000
_cell.length_c   1.000
_cell.angle_alpha   90.00
_cell.angle_beta   90.00
_cell.angle_gamma   90.00
#
_symmetry.space_group_name_H-M   'P 1'
#
loop_
_entity.id
_entity.type
_entity.pdbx_description
1 polymer ?
#
loop_
_entity_poly.entity_id
_entity_poly.type
_entity_poly.pdbx_seq_one_letter_code
_entity_poly.pdbx_strand_id
1 'polypeptide(L)'
;GGGELIPMPTHARNPQGALSRWVSVAEALKDYPPLDAKDKKSSFDARIPYHRVPILDEMKYFWVSNTPPGRTAFDNQCVKCGFDDNPIHSNLRDKEGVNRSSKDTPLYCLKCGEMLPRPSTVNADGTRRLMSGYTSAYKRMQANLPAPALTRNFSYACSDQKIHPFENRVLSIAEALKIHTLSDYEYEW
;
A
#
# COMPACT_ATOMS: atom_id res chain seq x y z
N GLY A 1 -8.34 -37.72 -21.97
CA GLY A 1 -9.29 -36.70 -21.63
C GLY A 1 -8.70 -35.77 -20.60
N GLY A 2 -8.08 -34.65 -21.03
CA GLY A 2 -7.60 -33.62 -20.13
C GLY A 2 -8.78 -32.68 -19.80
N GLY A 3 -9.49 -32.95 -18.71
CA GLY A 3 -10.42 -31.98 -18.16
C GLY A 3 -9.62 -30.77 -17.66
N GLU A 4 -10.02 -29.57 -18.01
CA GLU A 4 -9.43 -28.35 -17.46
C GLU A 4 -9.55 -28.37 -15.93
N LEU A 5 -8.36 -28.36 -15.26
CA LEU A 5 -8.25 -28.27 -13.79
C LEU A 5 -8.41 -26.83 -13.30
N ILE A 6 -9.33 -26.07 -13.88
CA ILE A 6 -9.64 -24.73 -13.40
C ILE A 6 -10.67 -24.88 -12.27
N PRO A 7 -10.34 -24.48 -11.05
CA PRO A 7 -11.27 -24.53 -9.92
C PRO A 7 -12.49 -23.65 -10.23
N MET A 8 -13.66 -24.17 -9.92
CA MET A 8 -14.90 -23.39 -10.05
C MET A 8 -14.86 -22.20 -9.07
N PRO A 9 -15.25 -21.00 -9.53
CA PRO A 9 -15.30 -19.84 -8.64
C PRO A 9 -16.34 -20.04 -7.53
N THR A 10 -15.97 -19.70 -6.31
CA THR A 10 -16.83 -19.74 -5.13
C THR A 10 -17.32 -18.36 -4.70
N HIS A 11 -16.64 -17.31 -5.16
CA HIS A 11 -16.94 -15.92 -4.79
C HIS A 11 -16.93 -15.00 -6.02
N ALA A 12 -17.76 -13.95 -5.97
CA ALA A 12 -17.84 -12.93 -7.01
C ALA A 12 -18.09 -11.53 -6.41
N ARG A 13 -17.82 -10.49 -7.19
CA ARG A 13 -18.16 -9.09 -6.82
C ARG A 13 -19.66 -8.92 -6.64
N ASN A 14 -20.40 -9.39 -7.63
CA ASN A 14 -21.86 -9.40 -7.65
C ASN A 14 -22.30 -10.87 -7.70
N PRO A 15 -22.45 -11.53 -6.54
CA PRO A 15 -22.74 -12.94 -6.49
C PRO A 15 -24.11 -13.25 -7.09
N GLN A 16 -24.19 -14.34 -7.86
CA GLN A 16 -25.42 -14.92 -8.38
C GLN A 16 -25.42 -16.42 -8.10
N GLY A 17 -26.61 -16.98 -7.88
CA GLY A 17 -26.77 -18.41 -7.59
C GLY A 17 -26.07 -18.79 -6.28
N ALA A 18 -25.19 -19.80 -6.33
CA ALA A 18 -24.47 -20.34 -5.18
C ALA A 18 -23.17 -19.58 -4.83
N LEU A 19 -22.84 -18.52 -5.56
CA LEU A 19 -21.62 -17.76 -5.31
C LEU A 19 -21.78 -16.86 -4.06
N SER A 20 -20.74 -16.81 -3.24
CA SER A 20 -20.63 -15.86 -2.14
C SER A 20 -20.05 -14.53 -2.62
N ARG A 21 -20.28 -13.44 -1.87
CA ARG A 21 -19.59 -12.19 -2.10
C ARG A 21 -18.10 -12.33 -1.74
N TRP A 22 -17.21 -11.70 -2.48
CA TRP A 22 -15.81 -11.66 -2.13
C TRP A 22 -15.59 -11.01 -0.76
N VAL A 23 -14.50 -11.36 -0.09
CA VAL A 23 -14.08 -10.76 1.19
C VAL A 23 -13.21 -9.54 0.88
N SER A 24 -13.56 -8.38 1.45
CA SER A 24 -12.76 -7.18 1.33
C SER A 24 -11.60 -7.17 2.33
N VAL A 25 -10.59 -6.32 2.08
CA VAL A 25 -9.47 -6.14 3.03
C VAL A 25 -9.99 -5.69 4.39
N ALA A 26 -10.97 -4.78 4.44
CA ALA A 26 -11.56 -4.34 5.70
C ALA A 26 -12.21 -5.47 6.49
N GLU A 27 -12.94 -6.35 5.82
CA GLU A 27 -13.58 -7.51 6.45
C GLU A 27 -12.54 -8.53 6.94
N ALA A 28 -11.48 -8.76 6.16
CA ALA A 28 -10.43 -9.70 6.51
C ALA A 28 -9.61 -9.24 7.74
N LEU A 29 -9.42 -7.93 7.90
CA LEU A 29 -8.53 -7.35 8.93
C LEU A 29 -9.26 -6.76 10.14
N LYS A 30 -10.60 -6.81 10.18
CA LYS A 30 -11.43 -6.13 11.20
C LYS A 30 -11.13 -6.52 12.65
N ASP A 31 -10.64 -7.74 12.87
CA ASP A 31 -10.43 -8.30 14.21
C ASP A 31 -8.98 -8.08 14.71
N TYR A 32 -8.13 -7.46 13.91
CA TYR A 32 -6.76 -7.13 14.30
C TYR A 32 -6.71 -5.79 15.06
N PRO A 33 -6.00 -5.73 16.20
CA PRO A 33 -5.74 -4.47 16.90
C PRO A 33 -5.01 -3.47 15.99
N PRO A 34 -5.26 -2.16 16.14
CA PRO A 34 -4.58 -1.17 15.34
C PRO A 34 -3.09 -1.07 15.69
N LEU A 35 -2.25 -0.91 14.67
CA LEU A 35 -0.82 -0.64 14.79
C LEU A 35 -0.47 0.65 14.06
N ASP A 36 0.68 1.22 14.41
CA ASP A 36 1.25 2.37 13.71
C ASP A 36 2.76 2.18 13.52
N ALA A 37 3.27 2.52 12.33
CA ALA A 37 4.70 2.40 12.00
C ALA A 37 5.55 3.58 12.49
N LYS A 38 4.99 4.48 13.31
CA LYS A 38 5.65 5.69 13.78
C LYS A 38 6.76 5.40 14.79
N ASP A 39 6.53 4.48 15.70
CA ASP A 39 7.46 4.19 16.79
C ASP A 39 7.36 2.73 17.26
N LYS A 40 8.34 2.32 18.08
CA LYS A 40 8.43 0.94 18.57
C LYS A 40 7.24 0.53 19.45
N LYS A 41 6.63 1.46 20.18
CA LYS A 41 5.54 1.15 21.13
C LYS A 41 4.25 0.82 20.37
N SER A 42 3.97 1.52 19.29
CA SER A 42 2.75 1.38 18.49
C SER A 42 2.89 0.37 17.34
N SER A 43 4.11 -0.13 17.07
CA SER A 43 4.38 -1.00 15.91
C SER A 43 4.11 -2.50 16.14
N PHE A 44 3.66 -2.91 17.31
CA PHE A 44 3.35 -4.31 17.59
C PHE A 44 2.26 -4.48 18.66
N ASP A 45 1.58 -5.62 18.61
CA ASP A 45 0.69 -6.09 19.67
C ASP A 45 1.12 -7.49 20.11
N ALA A 46 1.52 -7.63 21.38
CA ALA A 46 2.04 -8.88 21.93
C ALA A 46 0.97 -9.97 22.12
N ARG A 47 -0.31 -9.63 22.06
CA ARG A 47 -1.42 -10.58 22.24
C ARG A 47 -1.63 -11.46 21.01
N ILE A 48 -1.19 -11.00 19.83
CA ILE A 48 -1.32 -11.73 18.57
C ILE A 48 0.07 -12.06 18.04
N PRO A 49 0.43 -13.34 17.92
CA PRO A 49 1.70 -13.74 17.32
C PRO A 49 1.91 -13.09 15.93
N TYR A 50 3.12 -12.62 15.69
CA TYR A 50 3.53 -12.01 14.41
C TYR A 50 2.74 -10.74 14.01
N HIS A 51 1.91 -10.17 14.90
CA HIS A 51 1.23 -8.90 14.65
C HIS A 51 2.14 -7.74 15.02
N ARG A 52 3.09 -7.50 14.14
CA ARG A 52 4.07 -6.40 14.23
C ARG A 52 4.47 -5.92 12.83
N VAL A 53 4.86 -4.66 12.73
CA VAL A 53 5.26 -4.02 11.49
C VAL A 53 6.61 -3.32 11.63
N PRO A 54 7.37 -3.15 10.53
CA PRO A 54 8.59 -2.35 10.56
C PRO A 54 8.26 -0.87 10.84
N ILE A 55 9.13 -0.22 11.62
CA ILE A 55 9.07 1.22 11.86
C ILE A 55 9.52 1.92 10.58
N LEU A 56 8.76 2.92 10.15
CA LEU A 56 9.12 3.79 9.05
C LEU A 56 10.00 4.94 9.57
N ASP A 57 11.01 5.32 8.79
CA ASP A 57 11.71 6.58 9.05
C ASP A 57 10.74 7.76 8.85
N GLU A 58 11.13 8.93 9.38
CA GLU A 58 10.31 10.13 9.40
C GLU A 58 9.76 10.50 8.00
N MET A 59 10.62 10.42 6.98
CA MET A 59 10.22 10.74 5.62
C MET A 59 9.25 9.74 5.03
N LYS A 60 9.50 8.44 5.19
CA LYS A 60 8.57 7.41 4.72
C LYS A 60 7.22 7.48 5.46
N TYR A 61 7.27 7.72 6.77
CA TYR A 61 6.06 7.92 7.55
C TYR A 61 5.27 9.13 7.04
N PHE A 62 5.93 10.25 6.76
CA PHE A 62 5.32 11.45 6.17
C PHE A 62 4.64 11.15 4.82
N TRP A 63 5.27 10.36 3.95
CA TRP A 63 4.64 9.96 2.69
C TRP A 63 3.42 9.07 2.91
N VAL A 64 3.58 8.02 3.73
CA VAL A 64 2.53 7.03 3.98
C VAL A 64 1.32 7.65 4.68
N SER A 65 1.54 8.49 5.70
CA SER A 65 0.45 9.13 6.47
C SER A 65 -0.40 10.10 5.63
N ASN A 66 0.16 10.62 4.54
CA ASN A 66 -0.55 11.51 3.62
C ASN A 66 -1.07 10.82 2.35
N THR A 67 -0.98 9.48 2.28
CA THR A 67 -1.43 8.72 1.11
C THR A 67 -2.88 8.28 1.28
N PRO A 68 -3.82 8.76 0.44
CA PRO A 68 -5.23 8.38 0.49
C PRO A 68 -5.47 6.92 0.07
N PRO A 69 -6.59 6.30 0.49
CA PRO A 69 -6.97 4.95 0.06
C PRO A 69 -6.99 4.80 -1.48
N GLY A 70 -6.41 3.72 -1.97
CA GLY A 70 -6.32 3.41 -3.40
C GLY A 70 -5.34 4.27 -4.19
N ARG A 71 -4.70 5.26 -3.56
CA ARG A 71 -3.70 6.13 -4.17
C ARG A 71 -2.27 5.71 -3.82
N THR A 72 -1.32 6.19 -4.59
CA THR A 72 0.12 6.07 -4.29
C THR A 72 0.62 7.35 -3.62
N ALA A 73 1.72 7.27 -2.88
CA ALA A 73 2.33 8.45 -2.28
C ALA A 73 2.84 9.46 -3.33
N PHE A 74 3.01 9.05 -4.59
CA PHE A 74 3.32 9.98 -5.69
C PHE A 74 2.14 10.88 -6.07
N ASP A 75 0.92 10.57 -5.61
CA ASP A 75 -0.30 11.34 -5.85
C ASP A 75 -0.63 12.29 -4.69
N ASN A 76 0.18 12.31 -3.63
CA ASN A 76 -0.05 13.15 -2.46
C ASN A 76 -0.06 14.64 -2.82
N GLN A 77 -0.87 15.40 -2.08
CA GLN A 77 -1.10 16.81 -2.31
C GLN A 77 -0.49 17.69 -1.20
N CYS A 78 -0.56 18.99 -1.34
CA CYS A 78 0.09 19.91 -0.43
C CYS A 78 -0.59 19.97 0.95
N VAL A 79 0.12 19.55 1.99
CA VAL A 79 -0.35 19.58 3.37
C VAL A 79 -0.25 20.97 4.02
N LYS A 80 0.52 21.90 3.43
CA LYS A 80 0.72 23.25 3.96
C LYS A 80 -0.37 24.20 3.51
N CYS A 81 -0.64 24.28 2.22
CA CYS A 81 -1.61 25.25 1.67
C CYS A 81 -2.93 24.61 1.20
N GLY A 82 -3.07 23.30 1.33
CA GLY A 82 -4.28 22.58 0.92
C GLY A 82 -4.51 22.52 -0.60
N PHE A 83 -3.53 22.95 -1.42
CA PHE A 83 -3.68 22.88 -2.87
C PHE A 83 -3.65 21.40 -3.31
N ASP A 84 -4.70 20.97 -4.00
CA ASP A 84 -4.99 19.57 -4.35
C ASP A 84 -4.91 19.28 -5.86
N ASP A 85 -4.47 20.27 -6.66
CA ASP A 85 -4.37 20.17 -8.12
C ASP A 85 -2.90 20.11 -8.61
N ASN A 86 -1.98 19.62 -7.77
CA ASN A 86 -0.63 19.32 -8.24
C ASN A 86 -0.67 18.09 -9.14
N PRO A 87 0.05 18.08 -10.29
CA PRO A 87 0.12 16.93 -11.18
C PRO A 87 0.45 15.64 -10.42
N ILE A 88 -0.31 14.59 -10.70
CA ILE A 88 -0.20 13.28 -10.05
C ILE A 88 0.58 12.30 -10.92
N HIS A 89 0.92 11.19 -10.32
CA HIS A 89 1.58 10.07 -10.95
C HIS A 89 0.77 9.53 -12.14
N SER A 90 1.40 9.42 -13.31
CA SER A 90 0.76 8.93 -14.53
C SER A 90 0.81 7.39 -14.59
N ASN A 91 -0.24 6.79 -15.15
CA ASN A 91 -0.30 5.37 -15.48
C ASN A 91 0.23 5.06 -16.89
N LEU A 92 0.91 6.00 -17.53
CA LEU A 92 1.51 5.77 -18.83
C LEU A 92 2.65 4.77 -18.73
N ARG A 93 2.65 3.83 -19.66
CA ARG A 93 3.73 2.87 -19.80
C ARG A 93 4.87 3.49 -20.58
N ASP A 94 6.10 3.20 -20.17
CA ASP A 94 7.29 3.51 -20.97
C ASP A 94 7.39 2.60 -22.22
N LYS A 95 8.48 2.76 -22.99
CA LYS A 95 8.72 1.96 -24.20
C LYS A 95 8.88 0.47 -23.90
N GLU A 96 9.26 0.12 -22.69
CA GLU A 96 9.40 -1.26 -22.21
C GLU A 96 8.09 -1.81 -21.61
N GLY A 97 7.01 -1.05 -21.66
CA GLY A 97 5.71 -1.43 -21.12
C GLY A 97 5.60 -1.32 -19.59
N VAL A 98 6.54 -0.64 -18.94
CA VAL A 98 6.60 -0.47 -17.49
C VAL A 98 5.91 0.83 -17.07
N ASN A 99 5.01 0.76 -16.08
CA ASN A 99 4.41 1.94 -15.48
C ASN A 99 5.40 2.61 -14.53
N ARG A 100 5.79 3.84 -14.85
CA ARG A 100 6.71 4.64 -14.03
C ARG A 100 6.09 5.99 -13.68
N SER A 101 6.67 6.65 -12.66
CA SER A 101 6.33 8.04 -12.34
C SER A 101 6.59 8.95 -13.54
N SER A 102 5.64 9.82 -13.82
CA SER A 102 5.81 10.85 -14.86
C SER A 102 6.92 11.82 -14.46
N LYS A 103 7.68 12.30 -15.47
CA LYS A 103 8.64 13.40 -15.29
C LYS A 103 7.94 14.71 -14.89
N ASP A 104 6.65 14.83 -15.20
CA ASP A 104 5.85 16.00 -14.90
C ASP A 104 5.27 15.98 -13.47
N THR A 105 5.46 14.89 -12.75
CA THR A 105 5.01 14.79 -11.35
C THR A 105 5.94 15.63 -10.46
N PRO A 106 5.49 16.77 -9.92
CA PRO A 106 6.37 17.66 -9.15
C PRO A 106 6.65 17.11 -7.75
N LEU A 107 7.83 17.43 -7.20
CA LEU A 107 8.15 17.21 -5.80
C LEU A 107 7.70 18.39 -4.91
N TYR A 108 7.56 19.57 -5.50
CA TYR A 108 7.18 20.79 -4.79
C TYR A 108 5.83 21.29 -5.27
N CYS A 109 5.04 21.85 -4.35
CA CYS A 109 3.72 22.38 -4.62
C CYS A 109 3.80 23.55 -5.61
N LEU A 110 3.03 23.49 -6.70
CA LEU A 110 3.01 24.52 -7.72
C LEU A 110 2.43 25.85 -7.20
N LYS A 111 1.65 25.83 -6.09
CA LYS A 111 1.04 27.03 -5.52
C LYS A 111 1.92 27.73 -4.50
N CYS A 112 2.56 26.99 -3.58
CA CYS A 112 3.29 27.59 -2.46
C CYS A 112 4.77 27.20 -2.37
N GLY A 113 5.29 26.37 -3.26
CA GLY A 113 6.67 25.92 -3.29
C GLY A 113 7.08 24.96 -2.17
N GLU A 114 6.16 24.55 -1.28
CA GLU A 114 6.45 23.60 -0.21
C GLU A 114 6.68 22.19 -0.74
N MET A 115 7.54 21.42 -0.11
CA MET A 115 7.76 20.02 -0.48
C MET A 115 6.49 19.20 -0.24
N LEU A 116 6.05 18.49 -1.27
CA LEU A 116 4.93 17.56 -1.20
C LEU A 116 5.34 16.27 -0.45
N PRO A 117 4.41 15.61 0.25
CA PRO A 117 4.68 14.34 0.92
C PRO A 117 4.81 13.18 -0.08
N ARG A 118 5.79 13.30 -0.98
CA ARG A 118 6.04 12.38 -2.10
C ARG A 118 7.39 11.69 -1.97
N PRO A 119 7.51 10.41 -2.39
CA PRO A 119 8.77 9.69 -2.34
C PRO A 119 9.90 10.45 -3.05
N SER A 120 10.97 10.74 -2.31
CA SER A 120 12.08 11.54 -2.80
C SER A 120 13.42 11.02 -2.32
N THR A 121 14.47 11.29 -3.07
CA THR A 121 15.87 11.00 -2.72
C THR A 121 16.67 12.29 -2.67
N VAL A 122 17.75 12.27 -1.90
CA VAL A 122 18.74 13.35 -1.85
C VAL A 122 19.83 13.08 -2.89
N ASN A 123 20.13 14.06 -3.70
CA ASN A 123 21.25 14.04 -4.64
C ASN A 123 22.58 14.32 -3.92
N ALA A 124 23.71 14.10 -4.60
CA ALA A 124 25.04 14.36 -4.05
C ALA A 124 25.28 15.84 -3.68
N ASP A 125 24.59 16.76 -4.34
CA ASP A 125 24.63 18.21 -4.08
C ASP A 125 23.68 18.67 -2.96
N GLY A 126 23.00 17.74 -2.28
CA GLY A 126 22.04 18.01 -1.22
C GLY A 126 20.63 18.39 -1.69
N THR A 127 20.41 18.56 -2.99
CA THR A 127 19.06 18.80 -3.52
C THR A 127 18.20 17.54 -3.44
N ARG A 128 16.87 17.70 -3.44
CA ARG A 128 15.95 16.57 -3.47
C ARG A 128 15.32 16.44 -4.85
N ARG A 129 15.13 15.19 -5.26
CA ARG A 129 14.37 14.84 -6.47
C ARG A 129 13.34 13.78 -6.16
N LEU A 130 12.25 13.79 -6.93
CA LEU A 130 11.25 12.72 -6.89
C LEU A 130 11.92 11.38 -7.22
N MET A 131 11.57 10.34 -6.46
CA MET A 131 11.99 8.98 -6.78
C MET A 131 11.36 8.51 -8.08
N SER A 132 12.09 7.77 -8.88
CA SER A 132 11.48 6.98 -9.96
C SER A 132 10.79 5.78 -9.33
N GLY A 133 9.46 5.68 -9.50
CA GLY A 133 8.67 4.61 -8.90
C GLY A 133 7.65 4.03 -9.87
N TYR A 134 7.18 2.84 -9.53
CA TYR A 134 6.05 2.21 -10.20
C TYR A 134 4.73 2.81 -9.70
N THR A 135 3.69 2.77 -10.51
CA THR A 135 2.35 3.26 -10.14
C THR A 135 1.71 2.48 -8.98
N SER A 136 2.25 1.31 -8.65
CA SER A 136 1.85 0.50 -7.50
C SER A 136 2.69 0.72 -6.25
N ALA A 137 3.85 1.41 -6.36
CA ALA A 137 4.74 1.65 -5.22
C ALA A 137 4.12 2.66 -4.23
N TYR A 138 4.35 2.45 -2.94
CA TYR A 138 3.78 3.26 -1.86
C TYR A 138 2.25 3.45 -1.98
N LYS A 139 1.55 2.45 -2.50
CA LYS A 139 0.11 2.51 -2.72
C LYS A 139 -0.65 1.94 -1.53
N ARG A 140 -1.63 2.71 -1.05
CA ARG A 140 -2.56 2.28 0.00
C ARG A 140 -3.65 1.40 -0.58
N MET A 141 -3.98 0.31 0.10
CA MET A 141 -5.08 -0.58 -0.28
C MET A 141 -6.42 0.14 -0.22
N GLN A 142 -7.37 -0.35 -1.01
CA GLN A 142 -8.79 0.05 -0.90
C GLN A 142 -9.50 -0.91 0.05
N ALA A 143 -10.09 -0.36 1.10
CA ALA A 143 -10.71 -1.14 2.16
C ALA A 143 -11.84 -2.08 1.69
N ASN A 144 -12.63 -1.62 0.71
CA ASN A 144 -13.81 -2.30 0.18
C ASN A 144 -13.54 -3.26 -0.99
N LEU A 145 -12.28 -3.46 -1.35
CA LEU A 145 -11.87 -4.41 -2.40
C LEU A 145 -11.14 -5.61 -1.79
N PRO A 146 -11.06 -6.74 -2.49
CA PRO A 146 -10.16 -7.83 -2.15
C PRO A 146 -8.71 -7.35 -2.11
N ALA A 147 -7.90 -7.98 -1.27
CA ALA A 147 -6.47 -7.70 -1.23
C ALA A 147 -5.81 -8.01 -2.59
N PRO A 148 -4.86 -7.18 -3.04
CA PRO A 148 -4.02 -7.54 -4.17
C PRO A 148 -3.11 -8.72 -3.80
N ALA A 149 -2.55 -9.39 -4.79
CA ALA A 149 -1.60 -10.46 -4.56
C ALA A 149 -0.44 -9.99 -3.66
N LEU A 150 -0.19 -10.71 -2.57
CA LEU A 150 0.91 -10.43 -1.67
C LEU A 150 2.15 -11.20 -2.15
N THR A 151 3.26 -10.48 -2.30
CA THR A 151 4.56 -11.06 -2.61
C THR A 151 5.41 -11.13 -1.34
N ARG A 152 6.56 -11.81 -1.38
CA ARG A 152 7.51 -11.87 -0.27
C ARG A 152 7.96 -10.50 0.27
N ASN A 153 7.80 -9.45 -0.53
CA ASN A 153 8.18 -8.08 -0.17
C ASN A 153 7.01 -7.26 0.41
N PHE A 154 5.95 -7.92 0.91
CA PHE A 154 4.77 -7.23 1.44
C PHE A 154 5.06 -6.32 2.64
N SER A 155 6.15 -6.54 3.35
CA SER A 155 6.59 -5.71 4.48
C SER A 155 7.33 -4.41 4.07
N TYR A 156 7.54 -4.18 2.78
CA TYR A 156 8.17 -2.96 2.27
C TYR A 156 7.14 -2.04 1.65
N ALA A 157 6.99 -0.83 2.19
CA ALA A 157 6.00 0.15 1.71
C ALA A 157 6.21 0.57 0.24
N CYS A 158 7.45 0.49 -0.27
CA CYS A 158 7.79 0.78 -1.66
C CYS A 158 7.45 -0.34 -2.64
N SER A 159 7.01 -1.51 -2.14
CA SER A 159 6.69 -2.67 -2.95
C SER A 159 5.19 -2.74 -3.17
N ASP A 160 4.71 -2.58 -4.38
CA ASP A 160 3.31 -2.69 -4.77
C ASP A 160 2.28 -1.98 -3.84
N GLN A 161 1.04 -2.42 -3.88
CA GLN A 161 -0.05 -1.92 -3.06
C GLN A 161 -0.08 -2.64 -1.69
N LYS A 162 0.79 -2.24 -0.76
CA LYS A 162 1.00 -2.93 0.52
C LYS A 162 0.72 -2.07 1.76
N ILE A 163 0.40 -0.78 1.59
CA ILE A 163 0.04 0.06 2.73
C ILE A 163 -1.35 -0.33 3.22
N HIS A 164 -1.48 -0.50 4.53
CA HIS A 164 -2.75 -0.83 5.19
C HIS A 164 -3.85 0.17 4.82
N PRO A 165 -5.12 -0.25 4.62
CA PRO A 165 -6.17 0.63 4.11
C PRO A 165 -6.47 1.84 5.02
N PHE A 166 -6.32 1.70 6.33
CA PHE A 166 -6.69 2.73 7.31
C PHE A 166 -5.52 3.27 8.12
N GLU A 167 -4.43 2.51 8.26
CA GLU A 167 -3.34 2.77 9.19
C GLU A 167 -2.05 3.13 8.46
N ASN A 168 -1.13 3.83 9.13
CA ASN A 168 0.08 4.36 8.51
C ASN A 168 1.24 3.35 8.57
N ARG A 169 1.03 2.20 7.96
CA ARG A 169 1.95 1.06 7.96
C ARG A 169 1.69 0.10 6.80
N VAL A 170 2.55 -0.85 6.65
CA VAL A 170 2.33 -2.06 5.83
C VAL A 170 1.54 -3.10 6.62
N LEU A 171 1.24 -4.24 6.01
CA LEU A 171 0.63 -5.37 6.72
C LEU A 171 1.64 -6.04 7.65
N SER A 172 1.15 -6.56 8.77
CA SER A 172 1.88 -7.51 9.61
C SER A 172 1.91 -8.90 8.99
N ILE A 173 2.77 -9.79 9.48
CA ILE A 173 2.79 -11.20 9.05
C ILE A 173 1.45 -11.87 9.39
N ALA A 174 0.89 -11.62 10.58
CA ALA A 174 -0.40 -12.16 10.99
C ALA A 174 -1.53 -11.79 10.01
N GLU A 175 -1.59 -10.52 9.59
CA GLU A 175 -2.57 -10.04 8.60
C GLU A 175 -2.32 -10.62 7.21
N ALA A 176 -1.05 -10.76 6.82
CA ALA A 176 -0.70 -11.39 5.55
C ALA A 176 -1.13 -12.86 5.52
N LEU A 177 -0.93 -13.62 6.59
CA LEU A 177 -1.43 -14.99 6.74
C LEU A 177 -2.95 -15.05 6.63
N LYS A 178 -3.66 -14.11 7.27
CA LYS A 178 -5.13 -14.02 7.16
C LYS A 178 -5.60 -13.81 5.72
N ILE A 179 -4.97 -12.88 5.01
CA ILE A 179 -5.28 -12.59 3.60
C ILE A 179 -4.99 -13.80 2.71
N HIS A 180 -3.95 -14.56 3.01
CA HIS A 180 -3.63 -15.80 2.31
C HIS A 180 -4.48 -17.01 2.75
N THR A 181 -5.43 -16.83 3.66
CA THR A 181 -6.24 -17.92 4.24
C THR A 181 -5.40 -18.99 4.97
N LEU A 182 -4.29 -18.57 5.53
CA LEU A 182 -3.33 -19.42 6.20
C LEU A 182 -3.30 -19.21 7.72
N SER A 183 -4.12 -18.31 8.27
CA SER A 183 -4.11 -17.94 9.70
C SER A 183 -4.44 -19.09 10.64
N ASP A 184 -5.13 -20.11 10.14
CA ASP A 184 -5.63 -21.22 10.95
C ASP A 184 -4.67 -22.42 10.96
N TYR A 185 -3.52 -22.31 10.31
CA TYR A 185 -2.49 -23.33 10.30
C TYR A 185 -1.44 -23.04 11.40
N GLU A 186 -0.94 -24.10 12.02
CA GLU A 186 0.23 -24.03 12.89
C GLU A 186 1.51 -23.99 12.06
N TYR A 187 2.44 -23.10 12.43
CA TYR A 187 3.72 -22.95 11.76
C TYR A 187 4.85 -23.20 12.74
N GLU A 188 5.82 -24.02 12.35
CA GLU A 188 7.13 -24.11 12.99
C GLU A 188 8.10 -23.21 12.21
N TRP A 189 8.82 -22.33 12.94
CA TRP A 189 9.73 -21.33 12.36
C TRP A 189 11.18 -21.61 12.79
#